data_3648cb919e067a38577c1d104b80dc86
#
_entry.id   3648cb919e067a38577c1d104b80dc86
#
_cell.length_a   1.000
_cell.length_b   1.000
_cell.length_c   1.000
_cell.angle_alpha   90.00
_cell.angle_beta   90.00
_cell.angle_gamma   90.00
#
_symmetry.space_group_name_H-M   'P 1'
#
loop_
_entity.id
_entity.type
_entity.pdbx_description
1 polymer ?
#
loop_
_entity_poly.entity_id
_entity_poly.type
_entity_poly.pdbx_seq_one_letter_code
_entity_poly.pdbx_strand_id
1 'polypeptide(L)'
;MKLSDKALLVQLSISQWTARKYDKKATEQVASANNAAVQSGRYNKSLLPMNDFLANVHQKSTLIRKKYYANTLPWGIDGTQILPSANYLSFMTDFRKEKYEWQMVVNSFLSEYMRLKTHARVSLNTLYNEADYPLQDEVASKFDMDMSIMPVPDGDFRVDVAEEELARITADVERRVVDASQNAMKEAWTRLHDRVQHMAEKLDDPKAVFRDTLVENTREICSVLSRLNFTDDPNLEAMRQEVEQSLTKHHPDALRNDPDLRRDKAAEAKAIMAKMGAFMGAN
;
A
#
# COMPACT_ATOMS: atom_id res chain seq x y z
N MET A 1 0.25 -29.69 5.69
CA MET A 1 1.24 -28.59 5.85
C MET A 1 0.51 -27.40 6.44
N LYS A 2 0.94 -26.92 7.60
CA LYS A 2 0.28 -25.80 8.28
C LYS A 2 0.54 -24.48 7.53
N LEU A 3 -0.31 -23.49 7.70
CA LEU A 3 -0.10 -22.16 7.09
C LEU A 3 1.16 -21.48 7.64
N SER A 4 1.48 -21.71 8.92
CA SER A 4 2.72 -21.28 9.59
C SER A 4 4.00 -21.76 8.90
N ASP A 5 3.93 -22.86 8.11
CA ASP A 5 5.07 -23.37 7.33
C ASP A 5 5.21 -22.63 5.97
N LYS A 6 4.13 -22.02 5.48
CA LYS A 6 4.05 -21.45 4.13
C LYS A 6 4.13 -19.93 4.09
N ALA A 7 3.89 -19.25 5.21
CA ALA A 7 3.79 -17.80 5.22
C ALA A 7 4.28 -17.19 6.55
N LEU A 8 4.59 -15.90 6.47
CA LEU A 8 4.98 -15.05 7.58
C LEU A 8 4.04 -13.84 7.64
N LEU A 9 3.88 -13.27 8.82
CA LEU A 9 3.23 -11.99 8.98
C LEU A 9 4.27 -10.88 8.98
N VAL A 10 3.99 -9.80 8.27
CA VAL A 10 4.87 -8.65 8.17
C VAL A 10 4.10 -7.37 8.44
N GLN A 11 4.75 -6.41 9.09
CA GLN A 11 4.18 -5.10 9.36
C GLN A 11 5.20 -4.01 9.10
N LEU A 12 4.89 -3.12 8.15
CA LEU A 12 5.72 -1.97 7.80
C LEU A 12 5.37 -0.78 8.69
N SER A 13 6.35 -0.27 9.42
CA SER A 13 6.28 0.99 10.15
C SER A 13 7.13 2.05 9.47
N ILE A 14 6.55 3.23 9.19
CA ILE A 14 7.28 4.40 8.68
C ILE A 14 6.85 5.60 9.49
N SER A 15 7.76 6.13 10.30
CA SER A 15 7.63 7.41 10.99
C SER A 15 8.27 8.51 10.17
N GLN A 16 7.64 9.68 10.13
CA GLN A 16 8.18 10.83 9.40
C GLN A 16 7.64 12.14 9.94
N TRP A 17 8.49 13.16 9.92
CA TRP A 17 8.08 14.50 10.31
C TRP A 17 7.23 15.13 9.21
N THR A 18 6.10 15.75 9.60
CA THR A 18 5.19 16.42 8.66
C THR A 18 5.52 17.89 8.45
N ALA A 19 6.36 18.47 9.29
CA ALA A 19 6.66 19.91 9.33
C ALA A 19 5.39 20.78 9.38
N ARG A 20 4.35 20.34 10.08
CA ARG A 20 3.10 21.08 10.28
C ARG A 20 2.89 21.38 11.75
N LYS A 21 2.43 22.58 12.04
CA LYS A 21 2.14 23.05 13.41
C LYS A 21 0.78 23.74 13.43
N TYR A 22 -0.05 23.38 14.39
CA TYR A 22 -1.28 24.11 14.67
C TYR A 22 -0.92 25.54 15.16
N ASP A 23 -1.55 26.53 14.54
CA ASP A 23 -1.39 27.94 14.89
C ASP A 23 -2.71 28.48 15.44
N LYS A 24 -2.76 28.64 16.78
CA LYS A 24 -3.95 29.09 17.49
C LYS A 24 -4.34 30.52 17.08
N LYS A 25 -3.35 31.41 17.00
CA LYS A 25 -3.58 32.82 16.65
C LYS A 25 -4.14 32.97 15.24
N ALA A 26 -3.56 32.27 14.29
CA ALA A 26 -4.07 32.26 12.92
C ALA A 26 -5.48 31.63 12.83
N THR A 27 -5.76 30.60 13.62
CA THR A 27 -7.10 30.00 13.71
C THR A 27 -8.13 31.01 14.22
N GLU A 28 -7.83 31.73 15.29
CA GLU A 28 -8.70 32.77 15.86
C GLU A 28 -8.90 33.95 14.88
N GLN A 29 -7.87 34.35 14.16
CA GLN A 29 -7.97 35.38 13.13
C GLN A 29 -8.86 34.97 11.96
N VAL A 30 -8.72 33.75 11.47
CA VAL A 30 -9.57 33.21 10.38
C VAL A 30 -11.03 33.11 10.85
N ALA A 31 -11.27 32.60 12.05
CA ALA A 31 -12.62 32.51 12.62
C ALA A 31 -13.28 33.90 12.76
N SER A 32 -12.54 34.88 13.32
CA SER A 32 -13.01 36.24 13.49
C SER A 32 -13.31 36.92 12.14
N ALA A 33 -12.42 36.77 11.16
CA ALA A 33 -12.60 37.35 9.83
C ALA A 33 -13.84 36.80 9.10
N ASN A 34 -14.31 35.61 9.45
CA ASN A 34 -15.49 34.97 8.88
C ASN A 34 -16.71 34.98 9.82
N ASN A 35 -16.66 35.69 10.96
CA ASN A 35 -17.70 35.68 11.98
C ASN A 35 -18.11 34.24 12.41
N ALA A 36 -17.16 33.32 12.44
CA ALA A 36 -17.37 31.89 12.74
C ALA A 36 -16.88 31.56 14.16
N ALA A 37 -17.43 30.48 14.73
CA ALA A 37 -16.91 29.93 15.98
C ALA A 37 -15.48 29.38 15.78
N VAL A 38 -14.59 29.59 16.76
CA VAL A 38 -13.19 29.14 16.67
C VAL A 38 -13.05 27.65 16.43
N GLN A 39 -14.02 26.86 16.93
CA GLN A 39 -14.06 25.41 16.73
C GLN A 39 -14.42 24.95 15.32
N SER A 40 -14.92 25.86 14.46
CA SER A 40 -15.33 25.56 13.09
C SER A 40 -14.19 25.16 12.17
N GLY A 41 -12.93 25.40 12.57
CA GLY A 41 -11.77 25.08 11.75
C GLY A 41 -10.47 25.09 12.54
N ARG A 42 -9.39 24.63 11.89
CA ARG A 42 -8.04 24.63 12.45
C ARG A 42 -7.04 25.08 11.39
N TYR A 43 -6.26 26.09 11.66
CA TYR A 43 -5.17 26.50 10.80
C TYR A 43 -3.88 25.77 11.20
N ASN A 44 -3.39 24.92 10.30
CA ASN A 44 -2.11 24.25 10.44
C ASN A 44 -1.11 24.88 9.47
N LYS A 45 -0.15 25.64 9.98
CA LYS A 45 0.90 26.22 9.14
C LYS A 45 1.92 25.16 8.74
N SER A 46 2.42 25.26 7.51
CA SER A 46 3.61 24.54 7.08
C SER A 46 4.84 25.25 7.63
N LEU A 47 5.68 24.52 8.37
CA LEU A 47 6.93 25.08 8.90
C LEU A 47 7.98 25.27 7.81
N LEU A 48 7.93 24.48 6.75
CA LEU A 48 8.86 24.53 5.62
C LEU A 48 8.05 24.68 4.32
N PRO A 49 7.50 25.86 4.03
CA PRO A 49 6.74 26.06 2.79
C PRO A 49 7.67 25.99 1.57
N MET A 50 7.11 25.50 0.44
CA MET A 50 7.80 25.40 -0.86
C MET A 50 9.12 24.60 -0.77
N ASN A 51 9.06 23.40 -0.17
CA ASN A 51 10.23 22.59 0.11
C ASN A 51 10.09 21.21 -0.55
N ASP A 52 10.86 20.98 -1.60
CA ASP A 52 10.87 19.72 -2.33
C ASP A 52 11.59 18.59 -1.57
N PHE A 53 12.57 18.91 -0.72
CA PHE A 53 13.36 17.89 -0.01
C PHE A 53 12.48 17.04 0.92
N LEU A 54 11.66 17.66 1.76
CA LEU A 54 10.72 16.93 2.62
C LEU A 54 9.60 16.27 1.80
N ALA A 55 9.13 16.93 0.74
CA ALA A 55 8.14 16.35 -0.17
C ALA A 55 8.68 15.06 -0.82
N ASN A 56 9.94 15.03 -1.22
CA ASN A 56 10.60 13.84 -1.77
C ASN A 56 10.66 12.68 -0.76
N VAL A 57 10.92 12.96 0.53
CA VAL A 57 10.87 11.95 1.60
C VAL A 57 9.46 11.36 1.70
N HIS A 58 8.42 12.20 1.73
CA HIS A 58 7.03 11.75 1.80
C HIS A 58 6.62 10.95 0.56
N GLN A 59 7.04 11.39 -0.63
CA GLN A 59 6.80 10.68 -1.88
C GLN A 59 7.47 9.30 -1.88
N LYS A 60 8.75 9.22 -1.48
CA LYS A 60 9.46 7.94 -1.39
C LYS A 60 8.79 7.00 -0.38
N SER A 61 8.37 7.51 0.78
CA SER A 61 7.63 6.73 1.77
C SER A 61 6.31 6.18 1.20
N THR A 62 5.59 6.98 0.42
CA THR A 62 4.34 6.58 -0.24
C THR A 62 4.58 5.47 -1.27
N LEU A 63 5.65 5.57 -2.06
CA LEU A 63 6.03 4.54 -3.03
C LEU A 63 6.40 3.22 -2.35
N ILE A 64 7.13 3.28 -1.23
CA ILE A 64 7.49 2.09 -0.43
C ILE A 64 6.23 1.42 0.12
N ARG A 65 5.29 2.18 0.70
CA ARG A 65 4.00 1.62 1.15
C ARG A 65 3.22 0.97 0.00
N LYS A 66 3.19 1.62 -1.16
CA LYS A 66 2.54 1.05 -2.35
C LYS A 66 3.15 -0.30 -2.75
N LYS A 67 4.48 -0.40 -2.79
CA LYS A 67 5.19 -1.66 -3.08
C LYS A 67 4.94 -2.72 -2.00
N TYR A 68 4.94 -2.33 -0.73
CA TYR A 68 4.63 -3.21 0.39
C TYR A 68 3.25 -3.85 0.22
N TYR A 69 2.20 -3.04 0.06
CA TYR A 69 0.84 -3.55 -0.11
C TYR A 69 0.63 -4.32 -1.43
N ALA A 70 1.36 -3.97 -2.49
CA ALA A 70 1.27 -4.71 -3.75
C ALA A 70 1.82 -6.14 -3.63
N ASN A 71 2.84 -6.36 -2.80
CA ASN A 71 3.53 -7.64 -2.64
C ASN A 71 3.08 -8.46 -1.42
N THR A 72 2.06 -8.04 -0.73
CA THR A 72 1.49 -8.70 0.46
C THR A 72 -0.03 -8.72 0.39
N LEU A 73 -0.68 -9.51 1.23
CA LEU A 73 -2.13 -9.52 1.36
C LEU A 73 -2.55 -9.14 2.79
N PRO A 74 -3.72 -8.52 3.01
CA PRO A 74 -4.16 -8.10 4.33
C PRO A 74 -4.34 -9.30 5.27
N TRP A 75 -3.94 -9.12 6.54
CA TRP A 75 -4.08 -10.12 7.58
C TRP A 75 -4.62 -9.49 8.86
N GLY A 76 -5.87 -9.77 9.16
CA GLY A 76 -6.51 -9.25 10.38
C GLY A 76 -6.68 -7.73 10.38
N ILE A 77 -6.45 -7.12 11.55
CA ILE A 77 -6.60 -5.69 11.82
C ILE A 77 -5.18 -5.08 11.93
N ASP A 78 -5.07 -3.76 11.94
CA ASP A 78 -3.85 -3.01 12.27
C ASP A 78 -2.70 -3.01 11.23
N GLY A 79 -3.01 -3.21 9.95
CA GLY A 79 -2.03 -3.08 8.88
C GLY A 79 -1.03 -4.23 8.78
N THR A 80 -1.22 -5.29 9.56
CA THR A 80 -0.48 -6.55 9.39
C THR A 80 -0.82 -7.18 8.04
N GLN A 81 0.18 -7.71 7.37
CA GLN A 81 0.05 -8.35 6.06
C GLN A 81 0.61 -9.77 6.12
N ILE A 82 0.10 -10.66 5.29
CA ILE A 82 0.68 -11.99 5.07
C ILE A 82 1.61 -11.98 3.86
N LEU A 83 2.77 -12.59 4.02
CA LEU A 83 3.81 -12.75 3.01
C LEU A 83 4.13 -14.25 2.86
N PRO A 84 3.94 -14.87 1.68
CA PRO A 84 4.37 -16.24 1.44
C PRO A 84 5.87 -16.42 1.68
N SER A 85 6.26 -17.49 2.36
CA SER A 85 7.67 -17.76 2.75
C SER A 85 8.59 -17.88 1.53
N ALA A 86 8.07 -18.39 0.41
CA ALA A 86 8.80 -18.47 -0.86
C ALA A 86 9.24 -17.09 -1.40
N ASN A 87 8.53 -16.02 -1.04
CA ASN A 87 8.83 -14.66 -1.50
C ASN A 87 9.71 -13.88 -0.52
N TYR A 88 9.91 -14.40 0.69
CA TYR A 88 10.54 -13.66 1.79
C TYR A 88 11.91 -13.07 1.43
N LEU A 89 12.80 -13.87 0.85
CA LEU A 89 14.15 -13.40 0.54
C LEU A 89 14.18 -12.28 -0.49
N SER A 90 13.41 -12.42 -1.58
CA SER A 90 13.30 -11.39 -2.61
C SER A 90 12.67 -10.12 -2.05
N PHE A 91 11.55 -10.26 -1.35
CA PHE A 91 10.84 -9.15 -0.72
C PHE A 91 11.73 -8.37 0.26
N MET A 92 12.45 -9.05 1.14
CA MET A 92 13.34 -8.40 2.11
C MET A 92 14.58 -7.78 1.46
N THR A 93 15.06 -8.33 0.36
CA THR A 93 16.15 -7.73 -0.43
C THR A 93 15.70 -6.40 -1.02
N ASP A 94 14.52 -6.38 -1.64
CA ASP A 94 13.93 -5.17 -2.20
C ASP A 94 13.62 -4.15 -1.10
N PHE A 95 13.07 -4.57 0.03
CA PHE A 95 12.80 -3.68 1.16
C PHE A 95 14.07 -3.02 1.72
N ARG A 96 15.17 -3.79 1.89
CA ARG A 96 16.45 -3.24 2.37
C ARG A 96 17.01 -2.19 1.42
N LYS A 97 16.89 -2.42 0.11
CA LYS A 97 17.27 -1.45 -0.92
C LYS A 97 16.43 -0.18 -0.82
N GLU A 98 15.11 -0.31 -0.75
CA GLU A 98 14.18 0.82 -0.63
C GLU A 98 14.40 1.61 0.68
N LYS A 99 14.67 0.93 1.80
CA LYS A 99 15.01 1.56 3.08
C LYS A 99 16.31 2.37 2.97
N TYR A 100 17.33 1.82 2.33
CA TYR A 100 18.58 2.52 2.09
C TYR A 100 18.39 3.77 1.22
N GLU A 101 17.68 3.65 0.10
CA GLU A 101 17.38 4.78 -0.77
C GLU A 101 16.55 5.86 -0.05
N TRP A 102 15.58 5.44 0.76
CA TRP A 102 14.80 6.36 1.61
C TRP A 102 15.69 7.10 2.60
N GLN A 103 16.61 6.41 3.27
CA GLN A 103 17.56 7.02 4.19
C GLN A 103 18.44 8.08 3.50
N MET A 104 18.85 7.84 2.24
CA MET A 104 19.60 8.82 1.47
C MET A 104 18.78 10.10 1.21
N VAL A 105 17.48 9.94 0.90
CA VAL A 105 16.56 11.09 0.73
C VAL A 105 16.34 11.83 2.04
N VAL A 106 16.21 11.13 3.18
CA VAL A 106 16.13 11.74 4.52
C VAL A 106 17.40 12.52 4.84
N ASN A 107 18.57 11.93 4.60
CA ASN A 107 19.87 12.60 4.85
C ASN A 107 20.03 13.86 3.98
N SER A 108 19.59 13.82 2.73
CA SER A 108 19.56 15.01 1.86
C SER A 108 18.64 16.10 2.41
N PHE A 109 17.46 15.75 2.94
CA PHE A 109 16.60 16.71 3.62
C PHE A 109 17.27 17.29 4.87
N LEU A 110 17.87 16.46 5.72
CA LEU A 110 18.52 16.90 6.95
C LEU A 110 19.70 17.84 6.70
N SER A 111 20.49 17.61 5.67
CA SER A 111 21.60 18.48 5.28
C SER A 111 21.13 19.90 4.87
N GLU A 112 19.91 20.01 4.34
CA GLU A 112 19.30 21.26 3.92
C GLU A 112 18.45 21.94 5.01
N TYR A 113 18.19 21.26 6.14
CA TYR A 113 17.23 21.69 7.14
C TYR A 113 17.47 23.12 7.65
N MET A 114 18.71 23.47 7.97
CA MET A 114 19.05 24.80 8.48
C MET A 114 18.83 25.90 7.42
N ARG A 115 19.15 25.62 6.17
CA ARG A 115 18.87 26.52 5.04
C ARG A 115 17.37 26.72 4.84
N LEU A 116 16.61 25.63 4.88
CA LEU A 116 15.16 25.64 4.75
C LEU A 116 14.48 26.39 5.90
N LYS A 117 14.97 26.26 7.14
CA LYS A 117 14.51 27.04 8.31
C LYS A 117 14.76 28.53 8.11
N THR A 118 15.93 28.91 7.60
CA THR A 118 16.25 30.31 7.29
C THR A 118 15.29 30.87 6.23
N HIS A 119 15.04 30.11 5.16
CA HIS A 119 14.08 30.49 4.12
C HIS A 119 12.65 30.61 4.66
N ALA A 120 12.24 29.70 5.54
CA ALA A 120 10.92 29.71 6.18
C ALA A 120 10.69 30.97 6.99
N ARG A 121 11.72 31.53 7.64
CA ARG A 121 11.63 32.80 8.37
C ARG A 121 11.17 33.95 7.47
N VAL A 122 11.65 34.00 6.25
CA VAL A 122 11.26 35.01 5.26
C VAL A 122 9.85 34.72 4.71
N SER A 123 9.58 33.47 4.35
CA SER A 123 8.31 33.08 3.71
C SER A 123 7.11 33.13 4.65
N LEU A 124 7.29 32.81 5.93
CA LEU A 124 6.21 32.83 6.93
C LEU A 124 6.03 34.20 7.60
N ASN A 125 7.04 35.04 7.58
CA ASN A 125 7.01 36.38 8.16
C ASN A 125 6.38 36.38 9.58
N THR A 126 5.21 37.00 9.79
CA THR A 126 4.53 37.08 11.09
C THR A 126 4.01 35.71 11.61
N LEU A 127 3.89 34.71 10.77
CA LEU A 127 3.55 33.34 11.19
C LEU A 127 4.77 32.54 11.66
N TYR A 128 5.99 33.06 11.44
CA TYR A 128 7.21 32.39 11.88
C TYR A 128 7.36 32.48 13.40
N ASN A 129 7.68 31.34 14.01
CA ASN A 129 8.06 31.27 15.41
C ASN A 129 9.24 30.31 15.55
N GLU A 130 10.38 30.78 16.03
CA GLU A 130 11.60 29.99 16.21
C GLU A 130 11.38 28.75 17.07
N ALA A 131 10.52 28.85 18.11
CA ALA A 131 10.20 27.74 19.00
C ALA A 131 9.42 26.59 18.35
N ASP A 132 8.93 26.75 17.11
CA ASP A 132 8.23 25.69 16.36
C ASP A 132 9.21 24.77 15.63
N TYR A 133 10.48 25.15 15.55
CA TYR A 133 11.51 24.42 14.81
C TYR A 133 12.39 23.60 15.75
N PRO A 134 12.25 22.28 15.77
CA PRO A 134 13.10 21.41 16.59
C PRO A 134 14.57 21.52 16.16
N LEU A 135 15.48 21.08 17.02
CA LEU A 135 16.89 20.89 16.66
C LEU A 135 17.01 19.83 15.56
N GLN A 136 18.09 19.90 14.77
CA GLN A 136 18.29 18.99 13.64
C GLN A 136 18.28 17.51 14.08
N ASP A 137 18.89 17.18 15.21
CA ASP A 137 18.91 15.83 15.75
C ASP A 137 17.51 15.36 16.20
N GLU A 138 16.70 16.27 16.73
CA GLU A 138 15.31 16.01 17.08
C GLU A 138 14.45 15.78 15.83
N VAL A 139 14.74 16.50 14.74
CA VAL A 139 14.09 16.25 13.45
C VAL A 139 14.53 14.91 12.88
N ALA A 140 15.81 14.58 12.94
CA ALA A 140 16.36 13.32 12.49
C ALA A 140 15.69 12.11 13.18
N SER A 141 15.49 12.19 14.49
CA SER A 141 14.84 11.12 15.27
C SER A 141 13.36 10.87 14.93
N LYS A 142 12.73 11.76 14.16
CA LYS A 142 11.33 11.59 13.71
C LYS A 142 11.22 10.73 12.45
N PHE A 143 12.33 10.38 11.83
CA PHE A 143 12.36 9.54 10.64
C PHE A 143 12.86 8.15 11.01
N ASP A 144 11.97 7.19 10.92
CA ASP A 144 12.28 5.78 11.12
C ASP A 144 11.51 4.93 10.13
N MET A 145 12.09 3.80 9.73
CA MET A 145 11.46 2.81 8.88
C MET A 145 11.88 1.43 9.34
N ASP A 146 10.89 0.60 9.70
CA ASP A 146 11.13 -0.76 10.14
C ASP A 146 10.11 -1.75 9.58
N MET A 147 10.52 -3.02 9.52
CA MET A 147 9.70 -4.15 9.11
C MET A 147 9.69 -5.20 10.22
N SER A 148 8.60 -5.29 10.93
CA SER A 148 8.38 -6.36 11.90
C SER A 148 7.98 -7.64 11.18
N ILE A 149 8.54 -8.77 11.61
CA ILE A 149 8.26 -10.10 11.06
C ILE A 149 7.81 -11.00 12.20
N MET A 150 6.67 -11.66 11.99
CA MET A 150 6.05 -12.53 13.00
C MET A 150 5.64 -13.86 12.36
N PRO A 151 5.62 -14.96 13.10
CA PRO A 151 5.03 -16.21 12.62
C PRO A 151 3.51 -16.05 12.46
N VAL A 152 2.93 -16.79 11.54
CA VAL A 152 1.47 -16.99 11.53
C VAL A 152 1.10 -17.75 12.81
N PRO A 153 0.10 -17.30 13.59
CA PRO A 153 -0.34 -18.00 14.77
C PRO A 153 -0.76 -19.45 14.44
N ASP A 154 -0.36 -20.38 15.27
CA ASP A 154 -0.86 -21.74 15.23
C ASP A 154 -1.38 -22.16 16.61
N GLY A 155 -2.09 -23.30 16.66
CA GLY A 155 -2.71 -23.79 17.90
C GLY A 155 -1.73 -24.36 18.94
N ASP A 156 -0.40 -24.29 18.74
CA ASP A 156 0.59 -24.77 19.70
C ASP A 156 0.87 -23.71 20.78
N PHE A 157 -0.14 -23.47 21.62
CA PHE A 157 0.02 -22.60 22.80
C PHE A 157 0.57 -23.36 23.98
N ARG A 158 1.71 -22.90 24.50
CA ARG A 158 2.32 -23.43 25.74
C ARG A 158 2.15 -22.42 26.86
N VAL A 159 0.91 -22.26 27.29
CA VAL A 159 0.56 -21.35 28.39
C VAL A 159 0.03 -22.19 29.54
N ASP A 160 0.44 -21.86 30.76
CA ASP A 160 -0.03 -22.52 31.98
C ASP A 160 -1.45 -22.00 32.35
N VAL A 161 -2.46 -22.59 31.69
CA VAL A 161 -3.87 -22.33 31.93
C VAL A 161 -4.63 -23.66 31.99
N ALA A 162 -5.85 -23.65 32.54
CA ALA A 162 -6.68 -24.84 32.58
C ALA A 162 -6.90 -25.44 31.17
N GLU A 163 -6.90 -26.75 31.05
CA GLU A 163 -6.98 -27.48 29.77
C GLU A 163 -8.21 -27.07 28.94
N GLU A 164 -9.35 -26.84 29.60
CA GLU A 164 -10.59 -26.37 28.96
C GLU A 164 -10.42 -24.97 28.35
N GLU A 165 -9.73 -24.07 29.03
CA GLU A 165 -9.47 -22.71 28.52
C GLU A 165 -8.44 -22.72 27.39
N LEU A 166 -7.42 -23.58 27.48
CA LEU A 166 -6.45 -23.81 26.41
C LEU A 166 -7.14 -24.27 25.12
N ALA A 167 -8.09 -25.22 25.24
CA ALA A 167 -8.86 -25.71 24.10
C ALA A 167 -9.71 -24.59 23.45
N ARG A 168 -10.31 -23.72 24.26
CA ARG A 168 -11.07 -22.54 23.75
C ARG A 168 -10.18 -21.55 23.02
N ILE A 169 -9.01 -21.22 23.59
CA ILE A 169 -8.04 -20.31 22.97
C ILE A 169 -7.56 -20.88 21.63
N THR A 170 -7.20 -22.16 21.61
CA THR A 170 -6.73 -22.85 20.39
C THR A 170 -7.81 -22.78 19.29
N ALA A 171 -9.06 -23.15 19.60
CA ALA A 171 -10.15 -23.10 18.65
C ALA A 171 -10.43 -21.67 18.14
N ASP A 172 -10.33 -20.66 18.99
CA ASP A 172 -10.52 -19.25 18.57
C ASP A 172 -9.39 -18.80 17.63
N VAL A 173 -8.15 -19.14 17.91
CA VAL A 173 -7.00 -18.83 17.04
C VAL A 173 -7.11 -19.53 15.69
N GLU A 174 -7.42 -20.82 15.68
CA GLU A 174 -7.61 -21.58 14.44
C GLU A 174 -8.70 -20.96 13.56
N ARG A 175 -9.85 -20.60 14.16
CA ARG A 175 -10.93 -19.91 13.44
C ARG A 175 -10.44 -18.59 12.85
N ARG A 176 -9.77 -17.73 13.63
CA ARG A 176 -9.24 -16.44 13.15
C ARG A 176 -8.22 -16.61 12.02
N VAL A 177 -7.40 -17.64 12.08
CA VAL A 177 -6.43 -17.95 11.01
C VAL A 177 -7.17 -18.34 9.73
N VAL A 178 -8.23 -19.16 9.83
CA VAL A 178 -9.06 -19.54 8.67
C VAL A 178 -9.74 -18.30 8.07
N ASP A 179 -10.40 -17.49 8.90
CA ASP A 179 -11.10 -16.29 8.46
C ASP A 179 -10.14 -15.29 7.80
N ALA A 180 -8.98 -15.06 8.39
CA ALA A 180 -7.96 -14.17 7.86
C ALA A 180 -7.38 -14.69 6.52
N SER A 181 -7.18 -16.00 6.42
CA SER A 181 -6.72 -16.65 5.19
C SER A 181 -7.72 -16.50 4.05
N GLN A 182 -9.00 -16.74 4.32
CA GLN A 182 -10.08 -16.55 3.34
C GLN A 182 -10.17 -15.08 2.88
N ASN A 183 -10.10 -14.13 3.81
CA ASN A 183 -10.12 -12.71 3.49
C ASN A 183 -8.90 -12.29 2.64
N ALA A 184 -7.71 -12.80 2.94
CA ALA A 184 -6.51 -12.54 2.16
C ALA A 184 -6.64 -13.09 0.73
N MET A 185 -7.15 -14.31 0.57
CA MET A 185 -7.38 -14.90 -0.77
C MET A 185 -8.49 -14.17 -1.52
N LYS A 186 -9.54 -13.73 -0.85
CA LYS A 186 -10.58 -12.90 -1.46
C LYS A 186 -10.01 -11.58 -1.99
N GLU A 187 -9.10 -10.96 -1.25
CA GLU A 187 -8.38 -9.76 -1.74
C GLU A 187 -7.52 -10.08 -2.97
N ALA A 188 -6.84 -11.23 -3.02
CA ALA A 188 -6.09 -11.65 -4.21
C ALA A 188 -6.99 -11.76 -5.45
N TRP A 189 -8.16 -12.38 -5.30
CA TRP A 189 -9.18 -12.43 -6.34
C TRP A 189 -9.67 -11.05 -6.76
N THR A 190 -9.98 -10.19 -5.80
CA THR A 190 -10.44 -8.81 -6.05
C THR A 190 -9.42 -8.04 -6.86
N ARG A 191 -8.14 -8.13 -6.52
CA ARG A 191 -7.06 -7.45 -7.27
C ARG A 191 -6.99 -7.86 -8.73
N LEU A 192 -7.15 -9.16 -9.02
CA LEU A 192 -7.17 -9.65 -10.40
C LEU A 192 -8.41 -9.15 -11.12
N HIS A 193 -9.58 -9.31 -10.51
CA HIS A 193 -10.86 -8.88 -11.06
C HIS A 193 -10.88 -7.39 -11.41
N ASP A 194 -10.51 -6.53 -10.46
CA ASP A 194 -10.51 -5.06 -10.65
C ASP A 194 -9.58 -4.63 -11.79
N ARG A 195 -8.46 -5.35 -11.95
CA ARG A 195 -7.52 -5.08 -13.02
C ARG A 195 -8.09 -5.45 -14.38
N VAL A 196 -8.73 -6.61 -14.48
CA VAL A 196 -9.40 -7.08 -15.72
C VAL A 196 -10.60 -6.19 -16.04
N GLN A 197 -11.38 -5.79 -15.03
CA GLN A 197 -12.50 -4.84 -15.18
C GLN A 197 -12.02 -3.51 -15.76
N HIS A 198 -10.99 -2.93 -15.15
CA HIS A 198 -10.44 -1.67 -15.66
C HIS A 198 -9.96 -1.79 -17.11
N MET A 199 -9.34 -2.90 -17.46
CA MET A 199 -8.91 -3.15 -18.84
C MET A 199 -10.11 -3.30 -19.78
N ALA A 200 -11.14 -4.07 -19.38
CA ALA A 200 -12.37 -4.24 -20.15
C ALA A 200 -13.05 -2.89 -20.43
N GLU A 201 -13.24 -2.06 -19.40
CA GLU A 201 -13.85 -0.72 -19.52
C GLU A 201 -13.08 0.19 -20.50
N LYS A 202 -11.74 0.17 -20.41
CA LYS A 202 -10.88 1.00 -21.28
C LYS A 202 -10.85 0.52 -22.72
N LEU A 203 -10.94 -0.78 -22.96
CA LEU A 203 -10.95 -1.34 -24.31
C LEU A 203 -12.32 -1.26 -24.97
N ASP A 204 -13.41 -1.34 -24.19
CA ASP A 204 -14.79 -1.31 -24.69
C ASP A 204 -15.21 0.09 -25.19
N ASP A 205 -14.69 1.16 -24.60
CA ASP A 205 -14.95 2.52 -25.05
C ASP A 205 -14.03 2.93 -26.23
N PRO A 206 -14.51 3.04 -27.47
CA PRO A 206 -13.69 3.37 -28.64
C PRO A 206 -12.97 4.72 -28.52
N LYS A 207 -13.50 5.63 -27.68
CA LYS A 207 -12.96 6.97 -27.47
C LYS A 207 -11.98 7.04 -26.31
N ALA A 208 -11.91 5.99 -25.47
CA ALA A 208 -11.02 6.00 -24.32
C ALA A 208 -9.56 5.97 -24.76
N VAL A 209 -8.80 6.94 -24.29
CA VAL A 209 -7.34 6.97 -24.40
C VAL A 209 -6.76 6.22 -23.21
N PHE A 210 -5.83 5.32 -23.47
CA PHE A 210 -5.10 4.60 -22.42
C PHE A 210 -3.59 4.60 -22.70
N ARG A 211 -2.83 4.54 -21.60
CA ARG A 211 -1.37 4.47 -21.62
C ARG A 211 -0.90 3.02 -21.65
N ASP A 212 0.39 2.81 -21.89
CA ASP A 212 1.02 1.48 -21.87
C ASP A 212 0.83 0.75 -20.54
N THR A 213 0.74 1.51 -19.46
CA THR A 213 0.46 1.01 -18.11
C THR A 213 -0.83 0.21 -17.99
N LEU A 214 -1.76 0.28 -18.97
CA LEU A 214 -2.95 -0.57 -18.96
C LEU A 214 -2.58 -2.06 -19.06
N VAL A 215 -1.72 -2.40 -20.00
CA VAL A 215 -1.25 -3.77 -20.22
C VAL A 215 -0.16 -4.14 -19.22
N GLU A 216 0.77 -3.23 -18.95
CA GLU A 216 1.89 -3.44 -18.02
C GLU A 216 1.40 -3.76 -16.60
N ASN A 217 0.46 -2.97 -16.07
CA ASN A 217 -0.11 -3.21 -14.75
C ASN A 217 -0.89 -4.54 -14.69
N THR A 218 -1.50 -4.96 -15.80
CA THR A 218 -2.19 -6.27 -15.87
C THR A 218 -1.17 -7.40 -15.83
N ARG A 219 -0.03 -7.25 -16.51
CA ARG A 219 1.08 -8.20 -16.45
C ARG A 219 1.72 -8.25 -15.06
N GLU A 220 1.90 -7.08 -14.44
CA GLU A 220 2.44 -6.95 -13.08
C GLU A 220 1.57 -7.71 -12.07
N ILE A 221 0.26 -7.51 -12.07
CA ILE A 221 -0.63 -8.22 -11.13
C ILE A 221 -0.59 -9.73 -11.34
N CYS A 222 -0.54 -10.22 -12.58
CA CYS A 222 -0.40 -11.64 -12.85
C CYS A 222 0.92 -12.20 -12.27
N SER A 223 2.02 -11.50 -12.43
CA SER A 223 3.32 -11.87 -11.84
C SER A 223 3.29 -11.88 -10.31
N VAL A 224 2.65 -10.90 -9.70
CA VAL A 224 2.54 -10.81 -8.23
C VAL A 224 1.64 -11.89 -7.67
N LEU A 225 0.49 -12.14 -8.28
CA LEU A 225 -0.49 -13.12 -7.79
C LEU A 225 0.03 -14.55 -7.82
N SER A 226 0.88 -14.92 -8.79
CA SER A 226 1.51 -16.24 -8.80
C SER A 226 2.32 -16.50 -7.51
N ARG A 227 2.81 -15.44 -6.88
CA ARG A 227 3.59 -15.49 -5.64
C ARG A 227 2.75 -15.29 -4.38
N LEU A 228 1.55 -14.71 -4.50
CA LEU A 228 0.64 -14.45 -3.38
C LEU A 228 -0.37 -15.57 -3.14
N ASN A 229 -0.49 -16.53 -4.04
CA ASN A 229 -1.38 -17.69 -3.91
C ASN A 229 -0.84 -18.71 -2.91
N PHE A 230 -0.82 -18.34 -1.62
CA PHE A 230 -0.25 -19.17 -0.54
C PHE A 230 -1.13 -20.37 -0.15
N THR A 231 -2.37 -20.40 -0.61
CA THR A 231 -3.29 -21.52 -0.41
C THR A 231 -3.23 -22.54 -1.55
N ASP A 232 -2.45 -22.25 -2.60
CA ASP A 232 -2.39 -23.06 -3.82
C ASP A 232 -3.78 -23.19 -4.49
N ASP A 233 -4.60 -22.11 -4.48
CA ASP A 233 -5.91 -22.09 -5.12
C ASP A 233 -5.76 -22.32 -6.65
N PRO A 234 -6.22 -23.47 -7.19
CA PRO A 234 -6.06 -23.80 -8.60
C PRO A 234 -6.93 -22.92 -9.50
N ASN A 235 -8.06 -22.41 -9.02
CA ASN A 235 -8.95 -21.56 -9.79
C ASN A 235 -8.34 -20.17 -9.98
N LEU A 236 -7.74 -19.60 -8.92
CA LEU A 236 -7.02 -18.34 -9.00
C LEU A 236 -5.85 -18.45 -9.99
N GLU A 237 -5.08 -19.54 -9.91
CA GLU A 237 -3.95 -19.75 -10.83
C GLU A 237 -4.42 -19.92 -12.28
N ALA A 238 -5.49 -20.68 -12.53
CA ALA A 238 -6.06 -20.82 -13.87
C ALA A 238 -6.54 -19.49 -14.45
N MET A 239 -7.26 -18.68 -13.65
CA MET A 239 -7.71 -17.35 -14.09
C MET A 239 -6.56 -16.39 -14.31
N ARG A 240 -5.54 -16.40 -13.45
CA ARG A 240 -4.32 -15.60 -13.62
C ARG A 240 -3.64 -15.94 -14.97
N GLN A 241 -3.47 -17.23 -15.27
CA GLN A 241 -2.87 -17.68 -16.53
C GLN A 241 -3.72 -17.28 -17.74
N GLU A 242 -5.05 -17.41 -17.65
CA GLU A 242 -5.96 -17.01 -18.73
C GLU A 242 -5.84 -15.50 -18.99
N VAL A 243 -5.81 -14.65 -17.95
CA VAL A 243 -5.59 -13.21 -18.08
C VAL A 243 -4.24 -12.90 -18.73
N GLU A 244 -3.17 -13.54 -18.25
CA GLU A 244 -1.83 -13.32 -18.78
C GLU A 244 -1.73 -13.69 -20.26
N GLN A 245 -2.28 -14.84 -20.64
CA GLN A 245 -2.24 -15.35 -22.01
C GLN A 245 -3.15 -14.58 -22.97
N SER A 246 -4.32 -14.13 -22.52
CA SER A 246 -5.33 -13.50 -23.37
C SER A 246 -5.15 -11.99 -23.45
N LEU A 247 -4.84 -11.32 -22.34
CA LEU A 247 -4.93 -9.87 -22.24
C LEU A 247 -3.57 -9.16 -22.26
N THR A 248 -2.46 -9.85 -22.01
CA THR A 248 -1.15 -9.20 -21.91
C THR A 248 -0.18 -9.51 -23.06
N LYS A 249 -0.57 -10.33 -24.03
CA LYS A 249 0.28 -10.71 -25.17
C LYS A 249 0.54 -9.57 -26.16
N HIS A 250 -0.43 -8.71 -26.36
CA HIS A 250 -0.35 -7.66 -27.37
C HIS A 250 0.35 -6.41 -26.81
N HIS A 251 1.14 -5.76 -27.66
CA HIS A 251 1.70 -4.45 -27.35
C HIS A 251 0.56 -3.43 -27.24
N PRO A 252 0.63 -2.46 -26.31
CA PRO A 252 -0.43 -1.43 -26.17
C PRO A 252 -0.74 -0.68 -27.46
N ASP A 253 0.25 -0.46 -28.33
CA ASP A 253 0.03 0.22 -29.62
C ASP A 253 -0.85 -0.61 -30.59
N ALA A 254 -0.74 -1.94 -30.57
CA ALA A 254 -1.61 -2.77 -31.37
C ALA A 254 -3.07 -2.61 -30.96
N LEU A 255 -3.34 -2.54 -29.64
CA LEU A 255 -4.69 -2.30 -29.11
C LEU A 255 -5.21 -0.88 -29.38
N ARG A 256 -4.33 0.11 -29.63
CA ARG A 256 -4.72 1.48 -30.00
C ARG A 256 -5.03 1.61 -31.48
N ASN A 257 -4.26 0.92 -32.32
CA ASN A 257 -4.27 1.10 -33.77
C ASN A 257 -5.19 0.12 -34.50
N ASP A 258 -5.61 -0.99 -33.83
CA ASP A 258 -6.50 -2.00 -34.38
C ASP A 258 -7.82 -2.04 -33.60
N PRO A 259 -8.90 -1.43 -34.14
CA PRO A 259 -10.21 -1.40 -33.47
C PRO A 259 -10.86 -2.78 -33.32
N ASP A 260 -10.59 -3.70 -34.23
CA ASP A 260 -11.15 -5.05 -34.17
C ASP A 260 -10.47 -5.87 -33.07
N LEU A 261 -9.13 -5.86 -33.04
CA LEU A 261 -8.36 -6.47 -31.94
C LEU A 261 -8.78 -5.89 -30.59
N ARG A 262 -8.95 -4.58 -30.50
CA ARG A 262 -9.39 -3.90 -29.27
C ARG A 262 -10.75 -4.41 -28.79
N ARG A 263 -11.73 -4.53 -29.70
CA ARG A 263 -13.07 -5.02 -29.40
C ARG A 263 -13.04 -6.49 -28.97
N ASP A 264 -12.25 -7.33 -29.65
CA ASP A 264 -12.10 -8.74 -29.31
C ASP A 264 -11.51 -8.89 -27.90
N LYS A 265 -10.46 -8.13 -27.56
CA LYS A 265 -9.87 -8.15 -26.21
C LYS A 265 -10.79 -7.60 -25.13
N ALA A 266 -11.64 -6.62 -25.45
CA ALA A 266 -12.69 -6.18 -24.53
C ALA A 266 -13.71 -7.31 -24.25
N ALA A 267 -14.11 -8.04 -25.26
CA ALA A 267 -15.02 -9.18 -25.12
C ALA A 267 -14.39 -10.34 -24.31
N GLU A 268 -13.13 -10.67 -24.58
CA GLU A 268 -12.38 -11.66 -23.81
C GLU A 268 -12.27 -11.26 -22.32
N ALA A 269 -11.94 -10.00 -22.04
CA ALA A 269 -11.85 -9.49 -20.66
C ALA A 269 -13.20 -9.62 -19.93
N LYS A 270 -14.31 -9.29 -20.58
CA LYS A 270 -15.66 -9.45 -20.03
C LYS A 270 -16.00 -10.93 -19.76
N ALA A 271 -15.61 -11.84 -20.67
CA ALA A 271 -15.82 -13.27 -20.49
C ALA A 271 -15.01 -13.84 -19.30
N ILE A 272 -13.77 -13.39 -19.14
CA ILE A 272 -12.92 -13.74 -17.99
C ILE A 272 -13.56 -13.24 -16.69
N MET A 273 -14.04 -11.98 -16.64
CA MET A 273 -14.74 -11.44 -15.47
C MET A 273 -15.97 -12.26 -15.08
N ALA A 274 -16.76 -12.68 -16.06
CA ALA A 274 -17.94 -13.52 -15.79
C ALA A 274 -17.55 -14.86 -15.15
N LYS A 275 -16.44 -15.49 -15.60
CA LYS A 275 -15.89 -16.72 -14.97
C LYS A 275 -15.43 -16.44 -13.55
N MET A 276 -14.70 -15.34 -13.32
CA MET A 276 -14.23 -14.95 -11.97
C MET A 276 -15.39 -14.74 -11.00
N GLY A 277 -16.49 -14.11 -11.45
CA GLY A 277 -17.69 -13.89 -10.66
C GLY A 277 -18.27 -15.16 -10.06
N ALA A 278 -18.21 -16.28 -10.82
CA ALA A 278 -18.68 -17.58 -10.33
C ALA A 278 -17.82 -18.12 -9.17
N PHE A 279 -16.51 -17.85 -9.16
CA PHE A 279 -15.61 -18.25 -8.07
C PHE A 279 -15.66 -17.31 -6.88
N MET A 280 -15.83 -16.00 -7.10
CA MET A 280 -15.91 -14.99 -6.04
C MET A 280 -17.23 -15.02 -5.26
N GLY A 281 -18.32 -15.52 -5.85
CA GLY A 281 -19.63 -15.66 -5.21
C GLY A 281 -19.87 -17.01 -4.51
N ALA A 282 -18.98 -17.96 -4.67
CA ALA A 282 -19.08 -19.32 -4.10
C ALA A 282 -18.35 -19.49 -2.76
N ASN A 283 -17.72 -18.40 -2.22
CA ASN A 283 -16.97 -18.40 -0.96
C ASN A 283 -17.69 -17.59 0.10
#